data_c56d08be094f62ef51a513bfe5f9938e
#
_entry.id   c56d08be094f62ef51a513bfe5f9938e
#
_cell.length_a   1.000
_cell.length_b   1.000
_cell.length_c   1.000
_cell.angle_alpha   90.00
_cell.angle_beta   90.00
_cell.angle_gamma   90.00
#
_symmetry.space_group_name_H-M   'P 1'
#
loop_
_entity.id
_entity.type
_entity.pdbx_description
1 polymer ?
#
loop_
_entity_poly.entity_id
_entity_poly.type
_entity_poly.pdbx_seq_one_letter_code
_entity_poly.pdbx_strand_id
1 'polypeptide(L)'
;MGRHFGILIDSLLFKLIDFMMKRIAPLLYIVMIAFSFIFSGCELMNGTEMADVAYFKPIFATVEELTMDISIDPPMDYAQSGKVITYGVYVFVNSPNKGIHIVDNTDPANPINKSFISLAGNIDMAIVDDHLYADMFSALVVLDISNIDEPILLEDYTVEDVFYFDQYWNYPSWEELEAYEYDRVGYENIDMSQGIVLDWEIEIREEE
;
A
#
# COMPACT_ATOMS: atom_id res chain seq x y z
N MET A 1 41.48 46.69 -72.89
CA MET A 1 41.92 46.26 -71.50
C MET A 1 40.91 45.37 -70.76
N GLY A 2 39.74 45.12 -71.31
CA GLY A 2 38.65 44.37 -70.59
C GLY A 2 38.62 42.84 -70.77
N ARG A 3 39.28 42.26 -71.80
CA ARG A 3 39.15 40.79 -72.04
C ARG A 3 40.05 39.91 -71.15
N HIS A 4 41.18 40.42 -70.69
CA HIS A 4 42.08 39.64 -69.81
C HIS A 4 41.59 39.53 -68.33
N PHE A 5 40.76 40.46 -67.87
CA PHE A 5 40.26 40.49 -66.52
C PHE A 5 39.12 39.47 -66.31
N GLY A 6 38.30 39.24 -67.35
CA GLY A 6 37.21 38.23 -67.27
C GLY A 6 37.75 36.81 -67.19
N ILE A 7 38.76 36.45 -67.95
CA ILE A 7 39.34 35.12 -68.01
C ILE A 7 40.01 34.74 -66.63
N LEU A 8 40.59 35.76 -65.95
CA LEU A 8 41.21 35.54 -64.62
C LEU A 8 40.19 35.26 -63.55
N ILE A 9 39.06 35.95 -63.58
CA ILE A 9 37.96 35.76 -62.64
C ILE A 9 37.32 34.41 -62.86
N ASP A 10 37.06 33.98 -64.09
CA ASP A 10 36.50 32.67 -64.41
C ASP A 10 37.42 31.52 -63.95
N SER A 11 38.73 31.68 -64.14
CA SER A 11 39.73 30.73 -63.71
C SER A 11 39.81 30.61 -62.16
N LEU A 12 39.67 31.75 -61.44
CA LEU A 12 39.65 31.77 -59.98
C LEU A 12 38.38 31.17 -59.44
N LEU A 13 37.24 31.49 -60.02
CA LEU A 13 35.93 30.96 -59.67
C LEU A 13 35.87 29.42 -59.86
N PHE A 14 36.42 28.96 -60.99
CA PHE A 14 36.49 27.55 -61.31
C PHE A 14 37.37 26.78 -60.29
N LYS A 15 38.50 27.32 -59.88
CA LYS A 15 39.38 26.74 -58.84
C LYS A 15 38.71 26.74 -57.47
N LEU A 16 37.95 27.79 -57.15
CA LEU A 16 37.21 27.88 -55.90
C LEU A 16 36.09 26.84 -55.84
N ILE A 17 35.36 26.69 -56.96
CA ILE A 17 34.30 25.69 -57.08
C ILE A 17 34.91 24.26 -56.99
N ASP A 18 36.01 23.99 -57.69
CA ASP A 18 36.68 22.70 -57.65
C ASP A 18 37.22 22.37 -56.25
N PHE A 19 37.77 23.37 -55.51
CA PHE A 19 38.21 23.26 -54.18
C PHE A 19 37.01 22.94 -53.21
N MET A 20 35.90 23.64 -53.37
CA MET A 20 34.68 23.40 -52.59
C MET A 20 34.11 22.00 -52.85
N MET A 21 34.02 21.58 -54.11
CA MET A 21 33.52 20.27 -54.47
C MET A 21 34.42 19.15 -53.95
N LYS A 22 35.75 19.30 -53.97
CA LYS A 22 36.66 18.24 -53.53
C LYS A 22 36.90 18.19 -52.03
N ARG A 23 36.73 19.28 -51.32
CA ARG A 23 37.04 19.36 -49.88
C ARG A 23 35.81 19.52 -48.98
N ILE A 24 34.83 20.29 -49.37
CA ILE A 24 33.68 20.63 -48.55
C ILE A 24 32.53 19.65 -48.80
N ALA A 25 32.26 19.24 -50.05
CA ALA A 25 31.19 18.31 -50.36
C ALA A 25 31.32 16.95 -49.65
N PRO A 26 32.50 16.29 -49.59
CA PRO A 26 32.62 15.05 -48.86
C PRO A 26 32.45 15.24 -47.35
N LEU A 27 32.83 16.39 -46.79
CA LEU A 27 32.63 16.69 -45.37
C LEU A 27 31.15 16.88 -45.06
N LEU A 28 30.41 17.58 -45.90
CA LEU A 28 28.95 17.73 -45.79
C LEU A 28 28.23 16.39 -45.95
N TYR A 29 28.72 15.51 -46.81
CA TYR A 29 28.17 14.19 -47.00
C TYR A 29 28.37 13.30 -45.73
N ILE A 30 29.54 13.37 -45.10
CA ILE A 30 29.83 12.70 -43.85
C ILE A 30 28.93 13.24 -42.71
N VAL A 31 28.75 14.56 -42.62
CA VAL A 31 27.87 15.19 -41.65
C VAL A 31 26.41 14.78 -41.87
N MET A 32 25.95 14.71 -43.14
CA MET A 32 24.60 14.23 -43.45
C MET A 32 24.41 12.76 -43.09
N ILE A 33 25.42 11.91 -43.32
CA ILE A 33 25.36 10.50 -42.90
C ILE A 33 25.33 10.41 -41.36
N ALA A 34 26.20 11.16 -40.68
CA ALA A 34 26.21 11.20 -39.21
C ALA A 34 24.87 11.70 -38.64
N PHE A 35 24.26 12.69 -39.30
CA PHE A 35 22.95 13.22 -38.90
C PHE A 35 21.81 12.23 -39.15
N SER A 36 21.89 11.42 -40.23
CA SER A 36 20.90 10.34 -40.45
C SER A 36 21.01 9.22 -39.43
N PHE A 37 22.21 8.93 -38.89
CA PHE A 37 22.37 7.98 -37.80
C PHE A 37 21.81 8.49 -36.46
N ILE A 38 21.81 9.81 -36.23
CA ILE A 38 21.21 10.40 -35.03
C ILE A 38 19.67 10.30 -35.07
N PHE A 39 19.08 10.38 -36.25
CA PHE A 39 17.62 10.21 -36.42
C PHE A 39 17.15 8.75 -36.59
N SER A 40 18.06 7.83 -36.91
CA SER A 40 17.73 6.39 -36.97
C SER A 40 17.73 5.73 -35.58
N GLY A 41 18.16 6.44 -34.52
CA GLY A 41 18.13 5.95 -33.12
C GLY A 41 16.82 6.20 -32.43
N CYS A 42 15.80 6.76 -33.08
CA CYS A 42 14.42 6.64 -32.63
C CYS A 42 13.89 5.29 -33.15
N GLU A 43 14.34 4.17 -32.60
CA GLU A 43 13.48 3.01 -32.51
C GLU A 43 12.23 3.53 -31.81
N LEU A 44 11.15 3.63 -32.58
CA LEU A 44 9.81 3.58 -32.01
C LEU A 44 9.85 2.37 -31.08
N MET A 45 9.87 2.60 -29.77
CA MET A 45 9.46 1.59 -28.79
C MET A 45 7.98 1.32 -29.05
N ASN A 46 7.71 0.61 -30.16
CA ASN A 46 6.45 -0.08 -30.41
C ASN A 46 6.52 -1.47 -29.77
N GLY A 47 6.87 -1.51 -28.51
CA GLY A 47 6.42 -2.48 -27.59
C GLY A 47 5.58 -1.70 -26.61
N THR A 48 4.30 -1.63 -26.80
CA THR A 48 3.40 -1.63 -25.66
C THR A 48 3.64 -2.98 -25.01
N GLU A 49 4.71 -3.10 -24.22
CA GLU A 49 4.70 -4.07 -23.13
C GLU A 49 3.48 -3.63 -22.32
N MET A 50 2.43 -4.44 -22.40
CA MET A 50 1.24 -4.25 -21.60
C MET A 50 1.75 -4.28 -20.17
N ALA A 51 1.62 -3.16 -19.47
CA ALA A 51 2.09 -3.08 -18.10
C ALA A 51 1.16 -3.95 -17.26
N ASP A 52 1.71 -4.92 -16.59
CA ASP A 52 0.96 -5.69 -15.61
C ASP A 52 0.47 -4.75 -14.52
N VAL A 53 -0.84 -4.73 -14.31
CA VAL A 53 -1.48 -3.91 -13.27
C VAL A 53 -1.85 -4.82 -12.11
N ALA A 54 -1.31 -4.52 -10.94
CA ALA A 54 -1.74 -5.18 -9.71
C ALA A 54 -3.07 -4.57 -9.25
N TYR A 55 -4.14 -5.34 -9.29
CA TYR A 55 -5.44 -4.95 -8.73
C TYR A 55 -5.61 -5.52 -7.34
N PHE A 56 -5.90 -4.63 -6.40
CA PHE A 56 -6.26 -4.99 -5.04
C PHE A 56 -7.77 -5.23 -4.96
N LYS A 57 -8.13 -6.48 -4.68
CA LYS A 57 -9.50 -6.93 -4.49
C LYS A 57 -9.77 -7.07 -2.99
N PRO A 58 -10.79 -6.38 -2.43
CA PRO A 58 -11.06 -6.45 -1.01
C PRO A 58 -11.58 -7.83 -0.60
N ILE A 59 -11.10 -8.33 0.53
CA ILE A 59 -11.63 -9.49 1.23
C ILE A 59 -12.53 -8.97 2.34
N PHE A 60 -13.82 -9.31 2.28
CA PHE A 60 -14.82 -8.85 3.22
C PHE A 60 -15.11 -9.89 4.30
N ALA A 61 -15.50 -9.43 5.49
CA ALA A 61 -16.20 -10.21 6.50
C ALA A 61 -17.36 -9.41 7.08
N THR A 62 -18.40 -10.11 7.49
CA THR A 62 -19.52 -9.53 8.23
C THR A 62 -19.14 -9.38 9.73
N VAL A 63 -19.85 -8.50 10.44
CA VAL A 63 -19.67 -8.38 11.90
C VAL A 63 -19.98 -9.69 12.59
N GLU A 64 -21.00 -10.44 12.11
CA GLU A 64 -21.36 -11.76 12.67
C GLU A 64 -20.20 -12.77 12.54
N GLU A 65 -19.55 -12.84 11.37
CA GLU A 65 -18.38 -13.71 11.18
C GLU A 65 -17.23 -13.30 12.11
N LEU A 66 -16.96 -12.00 12.25
CA LEU A 66 -15.91 -11.49 13.15
C LEU A 66 -16.18 -11.75 14.63
N THR A 67 -17.44 -11.66 15.06
CA THR A 67 -17.79 -11.97 16.45
C THR A 67 -17.65 -13.46 16.78
N MET A 68 -17.82 -14.35 15.81
CA MET A 68 -17.56 -15.78 15.97
C MET A 68 -16.07 -16.09 16.17
N ASP A 69 -15.17 -15.22 15.71
CA ASP A 69 -13.72 -15.37 15.84
C ASP A 69 -13.16 -14.79 17.15
N ILE A 70 -14.02 -14.17 18.00
CA ILE A 70 -13.60 -13.69 19.31
C ILE A 70 -13.29 -14.91 20.19
N SER A 71 -12.06 -14.98 20.65
CA SER A 71 -11.57 -16.09 21.47
C SER A 71 -10.76 -15.60 22.67
N ILE A 72 -10.72 -16.46 23.71
CA ILE A 72 -9.83 -16.26 24.85
C ILE A 72 -8.66 -17.21 24.69
N ASP A 73 -7.53 -16.65 24.35
CA ASP A 73 -6.33 -17.39 24.00
C ASP A 73 -5.32 -17.43 25.16
N PRO A 74 -4.36 -18.36 25.12
CA PRO A 74 -3.19 -18.31 25.99
C PRO A 74 -2.44 -16.97 25.85
N PRO A 75 -1.62 -16.59 26.85
CA PRO A 75 -0.83 -15.37 26.79
C PRO A 75 -0.04 -15.25 25.48
N MET A 76 -0.14 -14.12 24.82
CA MET A 76 0.63 -13.78 23.64
C MET A 76 1.74 -12.79 23.97
N ASP A 77 2.79 -12.73 23.11
CA ASP A 77 3.83 -11.73 23.23
C ASP A 77 3.30 -10.33 22.90
N TYR A 78 3.81 -9.31 23.61
CA TYR A 78 3.48 -7.92 23.33
C TYR A 78 4.19 -7.46 22.05
N ALA A 79 3.42 -7.19 20.99
CA ALA A 79 3.97 -6.65 19.75
C ALA A 79 3.96 -5.11 19.78
N GLN A 80 2.82 -4.54 20.16
CA GLN A 80 2.60 -3.10 20.30
C GLN A 80 1.56 -2.89 21.40
N SER A 81 1.74 -1.88 22.24
CA SER A 81 0.81 -1.56 23.32
C SER A 81 0.05 -0.27 22.98
N GLY A 82 -1.28 -0.36 23.09
CA GLY A 82 -2.19 0.77 23.00
C GLY A 82 -2.67 1.23 24.38
N LYS A 83 -3.98 1.32 24.55
CA LYS A 83 -4.61 1.75 25.80
C LYS A 83 -4.37 0.73 26.92
N VAL A 84 -4.22 1.23 28.14
CA VAL A 84 -4.06 0.44 29.36
C VAL A 84 -5.14 0.83 30.36
N ILE A 85 -5.86 -0.15 30.90
CA ILE A 85 -6.91 0.04 31.92
C ILE A 85 -6.65 -0.91 33.08
N THR A 86 -6.88 -0.45 34.29
CA THR A 86 -6.84 -1.29 35.50
C THR A 86 -8.25 -1.68 35.90
N TYR A 87 -8.42 -2.95 36.30
CA TYR A 87 -9.65 -3.49 36.82
C TYR A 87 -9.34 -4.43 38.02
N GLY A 88 -9.62 -3.96 39.21
CA GLY A 88 -9.20 -4.66 40.42
C GLY A 88 -7.68 -4.85 40.48
N VAL A 89 -7.24 -6.10 40.56
CA VAL A 89 -5.82 -6.49 40.53
C VAL A 89 -5.32 -6.79 39.10
N TYR A 90 -6.18 -6.66 38.12
CA TYR A 90 -5.83 -6.93 36.71
C TYR A 90 -5.52 -5.67 35.94
N VAL A 91 -4.70 -5.82 34.92
CA VAL A 91 -4.39 -4.77 33.92
C VAL A 91 -4.75 -5.29 32.55
N PHE A 92 -5.59 -4.55 31.86
CA PHE A 92 -5.96 -4.78 30.47
C PHE A 92 -5.06 -3.92 29.59
N VAL A 93 -4.39 -4.52 28.63
CA VAL A 93 -3.49 -3.83 27.69
C VAL A 93 -3.94 -4.11 26.28
N ASN A 94 -4.41 -3.07 25.59
CA ASN A 94 -4.77 -3.20 24.19
C ASN A 94 -3.51 -3.43 23.33
N SER A 95 -3.60 -4.38 22.41
CA SER A 95 -2.68 -4.60 21.31
C SER A 95 -3.42 -4.20 20.04
N PRO A 96 -3.17 -2.98 19.46
CA PRO A 96 -3.97 -2.43 18.38
C PRO A 96 -4.17 -3.42 17.23
N ASN A 97 -5.40 -3.52 16.77
CA ASN A 97 -5.89 -4.37 15.69
C ASN A 97 -5.85 -5.89 15.98
N LYS A 98 -5.39 -6.31 17.15
CA LYS A 98 -5.23 -7.73 17.51
C LYS A 98 -6.11 -8.16 18.67
N GLY A 99 -6.27 -7.30 19.68
CA GLY A 99 -7.04 -7.63 20.86
C GLY A 99 -6.46 -7.07 22.15
N ILE A 100 -6.72 -7.77 23.26
CA ILE A 100 -6.50 -7.23 24.59
C ILE A 100 -5.80 -8.28 25.48
N HIS A 101 -4.64 -7.94 26.03
CA HIS A 101 -3.97 -8.74 27.04
C HIS A 101 -4.63 -8.55 28.40
N ILE A 102 -4.79 -9.63 29.14
CA ILE A 102 -5.19 -9.62 30.56
C ILE A 102 -3.96 -9.98 31.37
N VAL A 103 -3.53 -9.07 32.22
CA VAL A 103 -2.34 -9.21 33.06
C VAL A 103 -2.78 -9.29 34.54
N ASP A 104 -2.39 -10.34 35.22
CA ASP A 104 -2.49 -10.42 36.68
C ASP A 104 -1.38 -9.58 37.31
N ASN A 105 -1.78 -8.51 37.97
CA ASN A 105 -0.91 -7.55 38.65
C ASN A 105 -1.06 -7.63 40.20
N THR A 106 -1.45 -8.80 40.72
CA THR A 106 -1.54 -9.02 42.16
C THR A 106 -0.21 -8.75 42.83
N ASP A 107 0.90 -9.13 42.20
CA ASP A 107 2.25 -8.70 42.59
C ASP A 107 2.79 -7.71 41.54
N PRO A 108 2.75 -6.39 41.77
CA PRO A 108 3.23 -5.39 40.82
C PRO A 108 4.73 -5.47 40.51
N ALA A 109 5.53 -6.18 41.32
CA ALA A 109 6.93 -6.42 41.04
C ALA A 109 7.13 -7.55 40.00
N ASN A 110 6.14 -8.43 39.85
CA ASN A 110 6.18 -9.60 38.98
C ASN A 110 4.82 -9.80 38.31
N PRO A 111 4.39 -8.90 37.39
CA PRO A 111 3.10 -9.04 36.70
C PRO A 111 3.12 -10.28 35.79
N ILE A 112 2.02 -10.99 35.70
CA ILE A 112 1.89 -12.20 34.90
C ILE A 112 0.91 -11.96 33.77
N ASN A 113 1.37 -12.07 32.50
CA ASN A 113 0.48 -12.10 31.35
C ASN A 113 -0.34 -13.39 31.40
N LYS A 114 -1.66 -13.26 31.61
CA LYS A 114 -2.56 -14.37 31.97
C LYS A 114 -3.22 -14.97 30.73
N SER A 115 -3.80 -14.12 29.90
CA SER A 115 -4.53 -14.51 28.69
C SER A 115 -4.61 -13.36 27.70
N PHE A 116 -5.13 -13.65 26.53
CA PHE A 116 -5.33 -12.70 25.45
C PHE A 116 -6.76 -12.85 24.90
N ILE A 117 -7.49 -11.75 24.78
CA ILE A 117 -8.77 -11.71 24.08
C ILE A 117 -8.46 -11.36 22.63
N SER A 118 -8.59 -12.32 21.73
CA SER A 118 -8.46 -12.07 20.28
C SER A 118 -9.67 -11.29 19.79
N LEU A 119 -9.41 -10.06 19.30
CA LEU A 119 -10.44 -9.12 18.89
C LEU A 119 -9.90 -8.29 17.72
N ALA A 120 -10.17 -8.73 16.52
CA ALA A 120 -9.68 -8.08 15.30
C ALA A 120 -10.19 -6.64 15.19
N GLY A 121 -9.32 -5.74 14.72
CA GLY A 121 -9.68 -4.32 14.54
C GLY A 121 -9.88 -3.54 15.84
N ASN A 122 -9.54 -4.11 17.00
CA ASN A 122 -9.66 -3.43 18.29
C ASN A 122 -8.58 -2.34 18.45
N ILE A 123 -9.02 -1.12 18.77
CA ILE A 123 -8.15 0.03 19.01
C ILE A 123 -8.39 0.63 20.39
N ASP A 124 -9.64 0.65 20.82
CA ASP A 124 -10.04 1.25 22.09
C ASP A 124 -10.88 0.30 22.94
N MET A 125 -10.90 0.53 24.24
CA MET A 125 -11.67 -0.25 25.20
C MET A 125 -12.05 0.60 26.41
N ALA A 126 -13.11 0.20 27.08
CA ALA A 126 -13.53 0.77 28.36
C ALA A 126 -14.05 -0.35 29.27
N ILE A 127 -13.91 -0.18 30.59
CA ILE A 127 -14.49 -1.11 31.57
C ILE A 127 -15.44 -0.30 32.46
N VAL A 128 -16.67 -0.79 32.55
CA VAL A 128 -17.70 -0.23 33.44
C VAL A 128 -18.31 -1.40 34.20
N ASP A 129 -18.21 -1.34 35.52
CA ASP A 129 -18.56 -2.46 36.40
C ASP A 129 -17.81 -3.72 35.96
N ASP A 130 -18.50 -4.80 35.69
CA ASP A 130 -17.91 -6.09 35.28
C ASP A 130 -18.01 -6.30 33.76
N HIS A 131 -18.12 -5.23 32.97
CA HIS A 131 -18.27 -5.30 31.53
C HIS A 131 -17.12 -4.59 30.83
N LEU A 132 -16.49 -5.31 29.91
CA LEU A 132 -15.50 -4.77 28.97
C LEU A 132 -16.21 -4.39 27.67
N TYR A 133 -16.18 -3.12 27.36
CA TYR A 133 -16.64 -2.53 26.08
C TYR A 133 -15.42 -2.35 25.19
N ALA A 134 -15.44 -2.93 24.01
CA ALA A 134 -14.33 -2.84 23.08
C ALA A 134 -14.85 -2.59 21.66
N ASP A 135 -14.14 -1.76 20.91
CA ASP A 135 -14.41 -1.65 19.49
C ASP A 135 -13.90 -2.90 18.73
N MET A 136 -14.56 -3.19 17.63
CA MET A 136 -14.20 -4.22 16.67
C MET A 136 -14.56 -3.68 15.28
N PHE A 137 -13.60 -3.02 14.65
CA PHE A 137 -13.86 -2.23 13.44
C PHE A 137 -14.95 -1.19 13.65
N SER A 138 -16.10 -1.27 12.93
CA SER A 138 -17.23 -0.36 13.10
C SER A 138 -18.18 -0.76 14.22
N ALA A 139 -18.03 -1.95 14.77
CA ALA A 139 -18.89 -2.48 15.83
C ALA A 139 -18.36 -2.18 17.24
N LEU A 140 -19.26 -2.22 18.20
CA LEU A 140 -18.97 -2.26 19.63
C LEU A 140 -19.36 -3.63 20.17
N VAL A 141 -18.45 -4.33 20.78
CA VAL A 141 -18.67 -5.60 21.45
C VAL A 141 -18.59 -5.42 22.97
N VAL A 142 -19.34 -6.25 23.71
CA VAL A 142 -19.37 -6.22 25.16
C VAL A 142 -19.09 -7.62 25.70
N LEU A 143 -18.08 -7.72 26.58
CA LEU A 143 -17.78 -8.96 27.27
C LEU A 143 -18.06 -8.79 28.76
N ASP A 144 -18.73 -9.79 29.38
CA ASP A 144 -18.80 -9.96 30.82
C ASP A 144 -17.43 -10.50 31.32
N ILE A 145 -16.78 -9.73 32.17
CA ILE A 145 -15.47 -10.02 32.74
C ILE A 145 -15.54 -10.26 34.26
N SER A 146 -16.74 -10.52 34.80
CA SER A 146 -16.92 -10.89 36.22
C SER A 146 -16.09 -12.12 36.58
N ASN A 147 -15.93 -13.03 35.65
CA ASN A 147 -14.96 -14.13 35.72
C ASN A 147 -13.81 -13.88 34.74
N ILE A 148 -12.70 -13.38 35.22
CA ILE A 148 -11.50 -13.06 34.41
C ILE A 148 -10.89 -14.28 33.70
N ASP A 149 -11.10 -15.47 34.24
CA ASP A 149 -10.58 -16.71 33.66
C ASP A 149 -11.41 -17.16 32.44
N GLU A 150 -12.63 -16.67 32.31
CA GLU A 150 -13.59 -17.07 31.30
C GLU A 150 -14.50 -15.90 30.92
N PRO A 151 -13.97 -14.84 30.28
CA PRO A 151 -14.79 -13.75 29.73
C PRO A 151 -15.85 -14.28 28.77
N ILE A 152 -17.05 -13.71 28.81
CA ILE A 152 -18.20 -14.17 28.01
C ILE A 152 -18.64 -13.01 27.09
N LEU A 153 -18.68 -13.25 25.79
CA LEU A 153 -19.26 -12.29 24.83
C LEU A 153 -20.78 -12.21 25.07
N LEU A 154 -21.26 -10.99 25.23
CA LEU A 154 -22.67 -10.67 25.36
C LEU A 154 -23.24 -10.26 23.99
N GLU A 155 -23.65 -11.25 23.17
CA GLU A 155 -24.12 -11.05 21.79
C GLU A 155 -25.26 -10.03 21.69
N ASP A 156 -26.20 -10.04 22.64
CA ASP A 156 -27.35 -9.11 22.67
C ASP A 156 -26.95 -7.63 22.82
N TYR A 157 -25.72 -7.35 23.22
CA TYR A 157 -25.16 -5.99 23.40
C TYR A 157 -24.17 -5.60 22.31
N THR A 158 -23.91 -6.46 21.34
CA THR A 158 -23.11 -6.11 20.17
C THR A 158 -23.91 -5.18 19.28
N VAL A 159 -23.33 -4.02 18.96
CA VAL A 159 -23.97 -2.98 18.13
C VAL A 159 -23.10 -2.74 16.93
N GLU A 160 -23.67 -2.92 15.76
CA GLU A 160 -23.00 -2.66 14.47
C GLU A 160 -23.05 -1.16 14.12
N ASP A 161 -22.13 -0.73 13.27
CA ASP A 161 -22.07 0.62 12.71
C ASP A 161 -22.04 1.76 13.74
N VAL A 162 -21.48 1.51 14.92
CA VAL A 162 -21.33 2.50 16.00
C VAL A 162 -20.26 3.54 15.68
N PHE A 163 -19.19 3.09 15.01
CA PHE A 163 -18.05 3.92 14.67
C PHE A 163 -17.96 4.12 13.16
N TYR A 164 -17.59 5.35 12.76
CA TYR A 164 -17.18 5.56 11.37
C TYR A 164 -15.83 4.89 11.16
N PHE A 165 -15.86 3.76 10.45
CA PHE A 165 -14.66 3.05 10.07
C PHE A 165 -14.18 3.59 8.73
N ASP A 166 -12.94 4.08 8.68
CA ASP A 166 -12.37 4.51 7.41
C ASP A 166 -12.10 3.27 6.56
N GLN A 167 -12.86 3.11 5.48
CA GLN A 167 -12.73 2.00 4.53
C GLN A 167 -11.30 1.84 3.98
N TYR A 168 -10.47 2.86 4.14
CA TYR A 168 -9.07 2.86 3.68
C TYR A 168 -8.09 2.35 4.74
N TRP A 169 -8.58 1.97 5.90
CA TRP A 169 -7.75 1.64 7.05
C TRP A 169 -6.78 0.48 6.82
N ASN A 170 -7.17 -0.50 6.01
CA ASN A 170 -6.40 -1.70 5.74
C ASN A 170 -5.80 -1.73 4.32
N TYR A 171 -5.64 -0.59 3.67
CA TYR A 171 -4.91 -0.55 2.39
C TYR A 171 -3.47 -1.01 2.59
N PRO A 172 -2.92 -1.78 1.64
CA PRO A 172 -1.52 -2.13 1.64
C PRO A 172 -0.64 -0.89 1.77
N SER A 173 0.34 -0.94 2.64
CA SER A 173 1.30 0.15 2.80
C SER A 173 2.14 0.34 1.53
N TRP A 174 2.72 1.53 1.34
CA TRP A 174 3.62 1.78 0.22
C TRP A 174 4.83 0.82 0.24
N GLU A 175 5.29 0.39 1.41
CA GLU A 175 6.39 -0.57 1.55
C GLU A 175 5.97 -1.97 1.05
N GLU A 176 4.73 -2.36 1.28
CA GLU A 176 4.16 -3.60 0.73
C GLU A 176 3.97 -3.50 -0.77
N LEU A 177 3.54 -2.33 -1.29
CA LEU A 177 3.38 -2.08 -2.72
C LEU A 177 4.72 -2.05 -3.47
N GLU A 178 5.77 -1.46 -2.88
CA GLU A 178 7.11 -1.41 -3.47
C GLU A 178 7.76 -2.81 -3.57
N ALA A 179 7.31 -3.78 -2.77
CA ALA A 179 7.76 -5.17 -2.88
C ALA A 179 7.25 -5.86 -4.16
N TYR A 180 6.20 -5.31 -4.76
CA TYR A 180 5.69 -5.76 -6.06
C TYR A 180 6.23 -4.83 -7.13
N GLU A 181 7.10 -5.30 -8.00
CA GLU A 181 7.70 -4.56 -9.12
C GLU A 181 6.67 -4.25 -10.23
N TYR A 182 5.50 -3.66 -9.88
CA TYR A 182 4.44 -3.33 -10.85
C TYR A 182 4.46 -1.85 -11.19
N ASP A 183 4.30 -1.55 -12.47
CA ASP A 183 4.27 -0.18 -12.98
C ASP A 183 3.01 0.60 -12.56
N ARG A 184 1.92 -0.11 -12.23
CA ARG A 184 0.64 0.47 -11.82
C ARG A 184 -0.07 -0.38 -10.77
N VAL A 185 -0.80 0.30 -9.91
CA VAL A 185 -1.67 -0.28 -8.90
C VAL A 185 -3.09 0.20 -9.12
N GLY A 186 -4.04 -0.72 -9.22
CA GLY A 186 -5.47 -0.46 -9.28
C GLY A 186 -6.17 -1.01 -8.04
N TYR A 187 -7.34 -0.47 -7.73
CA TYR A 187 -8.19 -0.97 -6.65
C TYR A 187 -9.56 -1.29 -7.21
N GLU A 188 -10.12 -2.42 -6.83
CA GLU A 188 -11.53 -2.67 -7.11
C GLU A 188 -12.41 -1.73 -6.27
N ASN A 189 -13.60 -1.44 -6.81
CA ASN A 189 -14.55 -0.58 -6.11
C ASN A 189 -15.05 -1.30 -4.86
N ILE A 190 -14.89 -0.67 -3.69
CA ILE A 190 -15.32 -1.24 -2.42
C ILE A 190 -16.83 -1.14 -2.30
N ASP A 191 -17.51 -2.28 -2.26
CA ASP A 191 -18.94 -2.36 -1.96
C ASP A 191 -19.13 -2.65 -0.47
N MET A 192 -19.33 -1.60 0.32
CA MET A 192 -19.50 -1.70 1.78
C MET A 192 -20.74 -2.51 2.20
N SER A 193 -21.67 -2.80 1.28
CA SER A 193 -22.81 -3.69 1.59
C SER A 193 -22.38 -5.15 1.78
N GLN A 194 -21.15 -5.51 1.39
CA GLN A 194 -20.60 -6.85 1.55
C GLN A 194 -19.96 -7.08 2.93
N GLY A 195 -19.73 -6.03 3.72
CA GLY A 195 -19.13 -6.11 5.03
C GLY A 195 -17.93 -5.20 5.23
N ILE A 196 -17.08 -5.57 6.16
CA ILE A 196 -15.86 -4.88 6.54
C ILE A 196 -14.70 -5.45 5.73
N VAL A 197 -13.85 -4.60 5.16
CA VAL A 197 -12.62 -5.04 4.48
C VAL A 197 -11.61 -5.49 5.50
N LEU A 198 -11.28 -6.78 5.49
CA LEU A 198 -10.29 -7.39 6.38
C LEU A 198 -8.88 -7.36 5.81
N ASP A 199 -8.77 -7.62 4.51
CA ASP A 199 -7.51 -7.81 3.82
C ASP A 199 -7.71 -7.59 2.32
N TRP A 200 -6.64 -7.71 1.55
CA TRP A 200 -6.63 -7.50 0.12
C TRP A 200 -5.96 -8.67 -0.59
N GLU A 201 -6.65 -9.21 -1.58
CA GLU A 201 -6.08 -10.16 -2.54
C GLU A 201 -5.50 -9.38 -3.73
N ILE A 202 -4.31 -9.78 -4.18
CA ILE A 202 -3.67 -9.16 -5.34
C ILE A 202 -3.97 -10.00 -6.57
N GLU A 203 -4.62 -9.39 -7.56
CA GLU A 203 -4.89 -9.97 -8.87
C GLU A 203 -4.09 -9.22 -9.93
N ILE A 204 -3.28 -9.94 -10.70
CA ILE A 204 -2.51 -9.36 -11.80
C ILE A 204 -3.37 -9.38 -13.05
N ARG A 205 -3.57 -8.21 -13.66
CA ARG A 205 -4.32 -8.05 -14.90
C ARG A 205 -3.44 -7.43 -15.98
N GLU A 206 -3.42 -8.04 -17.15
CA GLU A 206 -2.85 -7.44 -18.36
C GLU A 206 -3.87 -6.42 -18.89
N GLU A 207 -3.49 -5.15 -18.99
CA GLU A 207 -4.33 -4.14 -19.66
C GLU A 207 -4.10 -4.23 -21.18
N GLU A 208 -5.19 -4.41 -21.94
CA GLU A 208 -5.20 -4.38 -23.42
C GLU A 208 -4.98 -2.98 -23.98
#